data_f4a3c17ce7dde0926e8e962610128bfe
#
_entry.id   f4a3c17ce7dde0926e8e962610128bfe
#
_cell.length_a   1.000
_cell.length_b   1.000
_cell.length_c   1.000
_cell.angle_alpha   90.00
_cell.angle_beta   90.00
_cell.angle_gamma   90.00
#
_symmetry.space_group_name_H-M   'P 1'
#
loop_
_entity.id
_entity.type
_entity.pdbx_description
1 polymer ?
#
loop_
_entity_poly.entity_id
_entity_poly.type
_entity_poly.pdbx_seq_one_letter_code
_entity_poly.pdbx_strand_id
1 'polypeptide(L)'
;TPGAPSPPEGLPPDLGAALEVLTAGAAAVLPEGALAERLAAARRAGRPLRVKLGIDPSGAELTLGHAVVLRKLRQFQDLGHLAVLIIGNFTGLVGDPSGRSQTRRQQTEAEVAEHARTYLEQVGRVLDVDAAEVRWNAEWLAPMTFADVARLAAHVTVANLLERDDFRKRYAAGQPISLVEFLYPLMQGMDSVAIRADVEVGGTDQTFNLHVGRDLQRAHGQPGQVVLTMPLLRGTDGVQKMSKSLDNGIYLDEPPEAQYGKLMRIPDQVLGEYLWLTTELDPVEVEALAAQAAGGGAAARDVKRRLAREVVTLYHGPEAARAAEAAFDAGVRQRAGSVTDAASAPPLAIPASAVGDGQVWV
;
A
#
# COMPACT_ATOMS: atom_id res chain seq x y z
N THR A 1 -11.18 14.27 5.92
CA THR A 1 -11.30 13.42 4.72
C THR A 1 -12.13 14.19 3.69
N PRO A 2 -11.73 14.36 2.41
CA PRO A 2 -12.63 14.87 1.39
C PRO A 2 -13.79 13.87 1.29
N GLY A 3 -15.03 14.36 1.42
CA GLY A 3 -16.23 13.55 1.26
C GLY A 3 -16.25 12.87 -0.10
N ALA A 4 -16.76 11.64 -0.16
CA ALA A 4 -16.97 10.95 -1.42
C ALA A 4 -17.80 11.85 -2.37
N PRO A 5 -17.42 11.99 -3.65
CA PRO A 5 -18.20 12.76 -4.59
C PRO A 5 -19.61 12.16 -4.70
N SER A 6 -20.62 13.02 -4.66
CA SER A 6 -22.01 12.58 -4.83
C SER A 6 -22.15 11.84 -6.17
N PRO A 7 -22.88 10.73 -6.24
CA PRO A 7 -23.08 10.00 -7.48
C PRO A 7 -23.73 10.90 -8.53
N PRO A 8 -23.33 10.78 -9.82
CA PRO A 8 -23.93 11.54 -10.89
C PRO A 8 -25.44 11.34 -10.96
N GLU A 9 -26.20 12.42 -11.24
CA GLU A 9 -27.64 12.33 -11.45
C GLU A 9 -27.97 11.30 -12.56
N GLY A 10 -28.90 10.39 -12.26
CA GLY A 10 -29.36 9.35 -13.20
C GLY A 10 -28.59 8.05 -13.19
N LEU A 11 -27.62 7.83 -12.27
CA LEU A 11 -26.98 6.54 -12.09
C LEU A 11 -27.96 5.56 -11.39
N PRO A 12 -28.12 4.30 -11.86
CA PRO A 12 -28.94 3.31 -11.17
C PRO A 12 -28.47 3.12 -9.71
N PRO A 13 -29.42 2.93 -8.75
CA PRO A 13 -29.10 2.88 -7.32
C PRO A 13 -28.01 1.87 -6.93
N ASP A 14 -28.02 0.70 -7.57
CA ASP A 14 -27.01 -0.36 -7.37
C ASP A 14 -25.60 0.06 -7.84
N LEU A 15 -25.51 0.83 -8.93
CA LEU A 15 -24.24 1.41 -9.38
C LEU A 15 -23.82 2.60 -8.51
N GLY A 16 -24.77 3.34 -7.94
CA GLY A 16 -24.49 4.39 -6.96
C GLY A 16 -23.81 3.82 -5.71
N ALA A 17 -24.39 2.77 -5.12
CA ALA A 17 -23.83 2.09 -3.97
C ALA A 17 -22.44 1.48 -4.29
N ALA A 18 -22.27 0.88 -5.47
CA ALA A 18 -20.97 0.37 -5.91
C ALA A 18 -19.94 1.49 -6.03
N LEU A 19 -20.31 2.63 -6.59
CA LEU A 19 -19.43 3.80 -6.72
C LEU A 19 -18.98 4.32 -5.35
N GLU A 20 -19.91 4.41 -4.38
CA GLU A 20 -19.60 4.83 -3.00
C GLU A 20 -18.56 3.91 -2.37
N VAL A 21 -18.73 2.59 -2.45
CA VAL A 21 -17.77 1.61 -1.93
C VAL A 21 -16.40 1.75 -2.62
N LEU A 22 -16.40 1.86 -3.95
CA LEU A 22 -15.16 1.90 -4.73
C LEU A 22 -14.38 3.21 -4.57
N THR A 23 -15.06 4.32 -4.28
CA THR A 23 -14.41 5.62 -4.06
C THR A 23 -14.08 5.88 -2.60
N ALA A 24 -14.68 5.13 -1.66
CA ALA A 24 -14.40 5.29 -0.23
C ALA A 24 -12.91 5.13 0.09
N GLY A 25 -12.35 6.08 0.82
CA GLY A 25 -10.93 6.08 1.21
C GLY A 25 -9.94 6.33 0.07
N ALA A 26 -10.38 6.51 -1.18
CA ALA A 26 -9.49 6.89 -2.28
C ALA A 26 -8.96 8.31 -2.09
N ALA A 27 -7.69 8.53 -2.42
CA ALA A 27 -7.09 9.87 -2.45
C ALA A 27 -7.52 10.64 -3.70
N ALA A 28 -7.63 9.93 -4.84
CA ALA A 28 -8.13 10.49 -6.09
C ALA A 28 -8.72 9.41 -6.99
N VAL A 29 -9.75 9.77 -7.76
CA VAL A 29 -10.32 8.97 -8.86
C VAL A 29 -10.40 9.87 -10.08
N LEU A 30 -9.57 9.61 -11.09
CA LEU A 30 -9.34 10.50 -12.23
C LEU A 30 -9.56 9.80 -13.57
N PRO A 31 -10.13 10.50 -14.56
CA PRO A 31 -10.80 11.78 -14.45
C PRO A 31 -12.06 11.72 -13.59
N GLU A 32 -12.49 12.88 -13.09
CA GLU A 32 -13.73 12.98 -12.34
C GLU A 32 -14.91 12.42 -13.14
N GLY A 33 -15.79 11.66 -12.49
CA GLY A 33 -16.94 11.00 -13.11
C GLY A 33 -16.62 9.77 -13.96
N ALA A 34 -15.36 9.57 -14.37
CA ALA A 34 -15.00 8.49 -15.30
C ALA A 34 -15.26 7.08 -14.76
N LEU A 35 -15.15 6.85 -13.44
CA LEU A 35 -15.46 5.55 -12.86
C LEU A 35 -16.94 5.21 -12.99
N ALA A 36 -17.84 6.17 -12.73
CA ALA A 36 -19.28 5.99 -12.91
C ALA A 36 -19.63 5.67 -14.38
N GLU A 37 -19.02 6.40 -15.32
CA GLU A 37 -19.20 6.14 -16.75
C GLU A 37 -18.73 4.74 -17.14
N ARG A 38 -17.58 4.29 -16.61
CA ARG A 38 -17.02 2.96 -16.86
C ARG A 38 -17.91 1.86 -16.30
N LEU A 39 -18.39 2.01 -15.07
CA LEU A 39 -19.32 1.07 -14.44
C LEU A 39 -20.60 0.94 -15.29
N ALA A 40 -21.19 2.06 -15.69
CA ALA A 40 -22.38 2.06 -16.52
C ALA A 40 -22.13 1.44 -17.92
N ALA A 41 -20.99 1.72 -18.54
CA ALA A 41 -20.62 1.15 -19.82
C ALA A 41 -20.38 -0.37 -19.76
N ALA A 42 -19.67 -0.84 -18.72
CA ALA A 42 -19.42 -2.26 -18.48
C ALA A 42 -20.73 -3.03 -18.26
N ARG A 43 -21.64 -2.48 -17.45
CA ARG A 43 -22.98 -3.05 -17.24
C ARG A 43 -23.78 -3.17 -18.54
N ARG A 44 -23.82 -2.09 -19.36
CA ARG A 44 -24.51 -2.13 -20.67
C ARG A 44 -23.90 -3.17 -21.62
N ALA A 45 -22.59 -3.36 -21.54
CA ALA A 45 -21.86 -4.34 -22.36
C ALA A 45 -21.94 -5.77 -21.80
N GLY A 46 -22.54 -5.98 -20.61
CA GLY A 46 -22.62 -7.30 -19.96
C GLY A 46 -21.26 -7.90 -19.62
N ARG A 47 -20.23 -7.07 -19.36
CA ARG A 47 -18.89 -7.54 -19.02
C ARG A 47 -18.37 -6.90 -17.73
N PRO A 48 -17.48 -7.57 -16.98
CA PRO A 48 -16.80 -6.96 -15.86
C PRO A 48 -15.81 -5.87 -16.33
N LEU A 49 -15.49 -4.91 -15.45
CA LEU A 49 -14.32 -4.07 -15.59
C LEU A 49 -13.06 -4.90 -15.36
N ARG A 50 -12.01 -4.61 -16.10
CA ARG A 50 -10.65 -5.13 -15.88
C ARG A 50 -9.89 -4.13 -15.00
N VAL A 51 -9.69 -4.49 -13.75
CA VAL A 51 -9.09 -3.63 -12.73
C VAL A 51 -7.67 -4.09 -12.45
N LYS A 52 -6.70 -3.29 -12.87
CA LYS A 52 -5.28 -3.59 -12.79
C LYS A 52 -4.68 -3.14 -11.47
N LEU A 53 -3.81 -3.97 -10.92
CA LEU A 53 -2.81 -3.62 -9.94
C LEU A 53 -1.47 -4.25 -10.35
N GLY A 54 -0.41 -3.44 -10.47
CA GLY A 54 0.95 -3.91 -10.68
C GLY A 54 1.73 -3.98 -9.37
N ILE A 55 2.47 -5.06 -9.15
CA ILE A 55 3.36 -5.24 -8.00
C ILE A 55 4.71 -5.75 -8.48
N ASP A 56 5.77 -5.00 -8.20
CA ASP A 56 7.14 -5.48 -8.38
C ASP A 56 7.57 -6.32 -7.19
N PRO A 57 8.06 -7.55 -7.38
CA PRO A 57 8.56 -8.40 -6.30
C PRO A 57 9.89 -7.87 -5.78
N SER A 58 9.85 -6.80 -5.02
CA SER A 58 11.01 -6.06 -4.54
C SER A 58 11.57 -6.54 -3.19
N GLY A 59 11.08 -7.65 -2.68
CA GLY A 59 11.46 -8.31 -1.43
C GLY A 59 10.45 -9.41 -1.09
N ALA A 60 10.73 -10.28 -0.13
CA ALA A 60 9.91 -11.47 0.14
C ALA A 60 8.53 -11.21 0.76
N GLU A 61 8.29 -10.05 1.38
CA GLU A 61 7.14 -9.83 2.26
C GLU A 61 6.27 -8.65 1.81
N LEU A 62 4.97 -8.74 2.02
CA LEU A 62 4.01 -7.64 1.84
C LEU A 62 3.68 -6.98 3.18
N THR A 63 3.57 -5.65 3.18
CA THR A 63 3.20 -4.86 4.37
C THR A 63 1.72 -4.48 4.33
N LEU A 64 1.18 -3.98 5.46
CA LEU A 64 -0.16 -3.38 5.49
C LEU A 64 -0.31 -2.24 4.48
N GLY A 65 0.77 -1.53 4.13
CA GLY A 65 0.74 -0.52 3.08
C GLY A 65 0.39 -1.10 1.69
N HIS A 66 0.88 -2.29 1.37
CA HIS A 66 0.47 -3.02 0.16
C HIS A 66 -0.97 -3.53 0.27
N ALA A 67 -1.39 -3.94 1.46
CA ALA A 67 -2.75 -4.39 1.70
C ALA A 67 -3.80 -3.31 1.43
N VAL A 68 -3.49 -2.03 1.62
CA VAL A 68 -4.42 -0.92 1.31
C VAL A 68 -4.89 -0.97 -0.15
N VAL A 69 -3.96 -1.10 -1.10
CA VAL A 69 -4.30 -1.17 -2.53
C VAL A 69 -4.89 -2.53 -2.92
N LEU A 70 -4.42 -3.63 -2.32
CA LEU A 70 -4.98 -4.97 -2.54
C LEU A 70 -6.44 -5.06 -2.08
N ARG A 71 -6.78 -4.47 -0.94
CA ARG A 71 -8.15 -4.42 -0.43
C ARG A 71 -9.07 -3.60 -1.34
N LYS A 72 -8.57 -2.49 -1.92
CA LYS A 72 -9.32 -1.76 -2.93
C LYS A 72 -9.59 -2.63 -4.16
N LEU A 73 -8.61 -3.38 -4.63
CA LEU A 73 -8.78 -4.33 -5.72
C LEU A 73 -9.78 -5.44 -5.35
N ARG A 74 -9.76 -5.94 -4.10
CA ARG A 74 -10.74 -6.90 -3.57
C ARG A 74 -12.16 -6.34 -3.59
N GLN A 75 -12.38 -5.09 -3.25
CA GLN A 75 -13.70 -4.46 -3.34
C GLN A 75 -14.27 -4.47 -4.77
N PHE A 76 -13.44 -4.27 -5.78
CA PHE A 76 -13.86 -4.45 -7.18
C PHE A 76 -14.24 -5.90 -7.46
N GLN A 77 -13.48 -6.85 -6.96
CA GLN A 77 -13.71 -8.28 -7.14
C GLN A 77 -15.04 -8.72 -6.49
N ASP A 78 -15.32 -8.26 -5.27
CA ASP A 78 -16.57 -8.52 -4.54
C ASP A 78 -17.81 -7.96 -5.27
N LEU A 79 -17.62 -6.90 -6.05
CA LEU A 79 -18.66 -6.30 -6.91
C LEU A 79 -18.74 -6.96 -8.31
N GLY A 80 -18.07 -8.09 -8.51
CA GLY A 80 -18.13 -8.88 -9.73
C GLY A 80 -17.23 -8.38 -10.87
N HIS A 81 -16.26 -7.54 -10.57
CA HIS A 81 -15.26 -7.09 -11.55
C HIS A 81 -14.03 -8.00 -11.57
N LEU A 82 -13.29 -8.01 -12.67
CA LEU A 82 -12.11 -8.84 -12.84
C LEU A 82 -10.87 -8.12 -12.28
N ALA A 83 -10.34 -8.64 -11.18
CA ALA A 83 -9.03 -8.24 -10.70
C ALA A 83 -7.94 -8.77 -11.63
N VAL A 84 -7.06 -7.89 -12.11
CA VAL A 84 -5.89 -8.25 -12.94
C VAL A 84 -4.63 -7.85 -12.19
N LEU A 85 -3.95 -8.85 -11.64
CA LEU A 85 -2.70 -8.67 -10.92
C LEU A 85 -1.52 -8.82 -11.88
N ILE A 86 -0.73 -7.77 -12.02
CA ILE A 86 0.51 -7.81 -12.80
C ILE A 86 1.68 -8.03 -11.87
N ILE A 87 2.37 -9.15 -12.05
CA ILE A 87 3.65 -9.39 -11.41
C ILE A 87 4.75 -8.78 -12.29
N GLY A 88 5.41 -7.78 -11.73
CA GLY A 88 6.46 -7.03 -12.42
C GLY A 88 7.79 -7.78 -12.44
N ASN A 89 7.82 -8.94 -13.11
CA ASN A 89 9.04 -9.73 -13.21
C ASN A 89 10.06 -9.15 -14.22
N PHE A 90 9.63 -8.25 -15.10
CA PHE A 90 10.51 -7.46 -15.95
C PHE A 90 10.82 -6.09 -15.33
N THR A 91 9.78 -5.37 -14.89
CA THR A 91 9.93 -4.07 -14.24
C THR A 91 10.72 -4.15 -12.93
N GLY A 92 10.60 -5.24 -12.19
CA GLY A 92 11.36 -5.50 -10.97
C GLY A 92 12.88 -5.55 -11.18
N LEU A 93 13.36 -5.93 -12.37
CA LEU A 93 14.79 -5.88 -12.72
C LEU A 93 15.30 -4.44 -12.79
N VAL A 94 14.46 -3.51 -13.22
CA VAL A 94 14.75 -2.07 -13.27
C VAL A 94 14.54 -1.43 -11.91
N GLY A 95 13.41 -1.72 -11.27
CA GLY A 95 12.97 -1.20 -10.00
C GLY A 95 12.31 0.18 -10.10
N ASP A 96 11.16 0.32 -9.46
CA ASP A 96 10.38 1.55 -9.42
C ASP A 96 11.17 2.70 -8.78
N PRO A 97 11.38 3.84 -9.47
CA PRO A 97 12.01 5.02 -8.92
C PRO A 97 11.10 5.86 -8.02
N SER A 98 9.77 5.58 -7.99
CA SER A 98 8.78 6.40 -7.29
C SER A 98 9.11 6.60 -5.81
N GLY A 99 9.13 7.87 -5.39
CA GLY A 99 9.34 8.26 -4.00
C GLY A 99 10.73 7.96 -3.43
N ARG A 100 11.77 7.80 -4.29
CA ARG A 100 13.13 7.49 -3.86
C ARG A 100 14.09 8.65 -4.10
N SER A 101 15.06 8.75 -3.19
CA SER A 101 16.13 9.75 -3.26
C SER A 101 17.41 9.24 -3.95
N GLN A 102 17.51 7.94 -4.23
CA GLN A 102 18.70 7.30 -4.83
C GLN A 102 18.31 6.21 -5.82
N THR A 103 19.19 5.94 -6.78
CA THR A 103 19.07 4.82 -7.73
C THR A 103 19.04 3.49 -6.98
N ARG A 104 18.11 2.61 -7.36
CA ARG A 104 17.96 1.30 -6.74
C ARG A 104 19.01 0.30 -7.27
N ARG A 105 19.45 -0.62 -6.40
CA ARG A 105 20.15 -1.83 -6.84
C ARG A 105 19.21 -2.64 -7.73
N GLN A 106 19.65 -3.01 -8.92
CA GLN A 106 18.92 -3.93 -9.78
C GLN A 106 18.93 -5.34 -9.17
N GLN A 107 17.76 -6.01 -9.24
CA GLN A 107 17.60 -7.40 -8.82
C GLN A 107 17.99 -8.34 -9.96
N THR A 108 18.39 -9.56 -9.64
CA THR A 108 18.56 -10.63 -10.60
C THR A 108 17.21 -11.29 -10.92
N GLU A 109 17.10 -11.97 -12.07
CA GLU A 109 15.91 -12.73 -12.44
C GLU A 109 15.54 -13.79 -11.39
N ALA A 110 16.54 -14.43 -10.77
CA ALA A 110 16.35 -15.44 -9.73
C ALA A 110 15.75 -14.83 -8.45
N GLU A 111 16.24 -13.65 -8.02
CA GLU A 111 15.69 -12.92 -6.88
C GLU A 111 14.24 -12.52 -7.13
N VAL A 112 13.93 -12.00 -8.33
CA VAL A 112 12.57 -11.60 -8.71
C VAL A 112 11.63 -12.79 -8.74
N ALA A 113 12.06 -13.94 -9.30
CA ALA A 113 11.25 -15.15 -9.37
C ALA A 113 10.92 -15.72 -7.98
N GLU A 114 11.89 -15.75 -7.06
CA GLU A 114 11.69 -16.22 -5.69
C GLU A 114 10.73 -15.29 -4.91
N HIS A 115 10.94 -13.98 -4.99
CA HIS A 115 10.04 -13.03 -4.34
C HIS A 115 8.61 -13.08 -4.89
N ALA A 116 8.46 -13.28 -6.21
CA ALA A 116 7.14 -13.35 -6.84
C ALA A 116 6.30 -14.53 -6.32
N ARG A 117 6.93 -15.67 -6.05
CA ARG A 117 6.26 -16.84 -5.48
C ARG A 117 5.65 -16.54 -4.10
N THR A 118 6.45 -15.95 -3.21
CA THR A 118 5.98 -15.56 -1.86
C THR A 118 4.92 -14.46 -1.90
N TYR A 119 4.98 -13.56 -2.90
CA TYR A 119 3.97 -12.50 -3.06
C TYR A 119 2.58 -13.04 -3.37
N LEU A 120 2.47 -14.02 -4.26
CA LEU A 120 1.17 -14.60 -4.61
C LEU A 120 0.52 -15.30 -3.42
N GLU A 121 1.31 -16.00 -2.58
CA GLU A 121 0.81 -16.62 -1.35
C GLU A 121 0.25 -15.56 -0.37
N GLN A 122 0.94 -14.42 -0.21
CA GLN A 122 0.51 -13.35 0.67
C GLN A 122 -0.67 -12.55 0.10
N VAL A 123 -0.69 -12.32 -1.23
CA VAL A 123 -1.82 -11.69 -1.92
C VAL A 123 -3.10 -12.49 -1.70
N GLY A 124 -3.02 -13.82 -1.68
CA GLY A 124 -4.15 -14.72 -1.42
C GLY A 124 -4.80 -14.56 -0.03
N ARG A 125 -4.14 -13.86 0.90
CA ARG A 125 -4.76 -13.48 2.20
C ARG A 125 -5.75 -12.32 2.08
N VAL A 126 -5.71 -11.57 0.97
CA VAL A 126 -6.54 -10.39 0.74
C VAL A 126 -7.46 -10.57 -0.47
N LEU A 127 -6.92 -11.11 -1.56
CA LEU A 127 -7.57 -11.24 -2.85
C LEU A 127 -7.95 -12.70 -3.10
N ASP A 128 -9.07 -12.94 -3.77
CA ASP A 128 -9.36 -14.25 -4.36
C ASP A 128 -8.48 -14.42 -5.61
N VAL A 129 -7.34 -15.09 -5.45
CA VAL A 129 -6.35 -15.27 -6.52
C VAL A 129 -6.86 -16.22 -7.60
N ASP A 130 -7.72 -17.20 -7.25
CA ASP A 130 -8.29 -18.15 -8.20
C ASP A 130 -9.30 -17.49 -9.14
N ALA A 131 -9.99 -16.45 -8.66
CA ALA A 131 -10.89 -15.61 -9.45
C ALA A 131 -10.21 -14.40 -10.11
N ALA A 132 -8.91 -14.20 -9.88
CA ALA A 132 -8.14 -13.12 -10.48
C ALA A 132 -7.38 -13.58 -11.73
N GLU A 133 -7.13 -12.64 -12.64
CA GLU A 133 -6.19 -12.86 -13.75
C GLU A 133 -4.79 -12.43 -13.28
N VAL A 134 -3.87 -13.38 -13.13
CA VAL A 134 -2.46 -13.10 -12.79
C VAL A 134 -1.63 -13.12 -14.07
N ARG A 135 -0.91 -12.04 -14.34
CA ARG A 135 -0.08 -11.89 -15.54
C ARG A 135 1.33 -11.45 -15.18
N TRP A 136 2.28 -11.84 -15.98
CA TRP A 136 3.69 -11.51 -15.84
C TRP A 136 4.09 -10.52 -16.91
N ASN A 137 4.61 -9.34 -16.56
CA ASN A 137 4.84 -8.31 -17.57
C ASN A 137 6.03 -8.60 -18.51
N ALA A 138 6.88 -9.57 -18.21
CA ALA A 138 7.82 -10.10 -19.19
C ALA A 138 7.13 -10.69 -20.44
N GLU A 139 5.87 -11.11 -20.36
CA GLU A 139 5.11 -11.64 -21.51
C GLU A 139 5.07 -10.66 -22.69
N TRP A 140 5.00 -9.37 -22.44
CA TRP A 140 4.95 -8.33 -23.48
C TRP A 140 6.17 -7.42 -23.49
N LEU A 141 6.90 -7.28 -22.38
CA LEU A 141 8.08 -6.41 -22.31
C LEU A 141 9.33 -7.10 -22.81
N ALA A 142 9.55 -8.40 -22.50
CA ALA A 142 10.74 -9.11 -22.91
C ALA A 142 10.89 -9.26 -24.45
N PRO A 143 9.82 -9.49 -25.24
CA PRO A 143 9.96 -9.60 -26.71
C PRO A 143 10.11 -8.26 -27.42
N MET A 144 10.02 -7.09 -26.72
CA MET A 144 10.17 -5.78 -27.34
C MET A 144 11.55 -5.61 -27.94
N THR A 145 11.60 -5.23 -29.20
CA THR A 145 12.86 -4.86 -29.87
C THR A 145 13.30 -3.47 -29.46
N PHE A 146 14.57 -3.15 -29.69
CA PHE A 146 15.08 -1.77 -29.48
C PHE A 146 14.26 -0.72 -30.25
N ALA A 147 13.79 -1.06 -31.45
CA ALA A 147 12.91 -0.18 -32.23
C ALA A 147 11.54 0.03 -31.56
N ASP A 148 10.99 -0.98 -30.87
CA ASP A 148 9.75 -0.85 -30.10
C ASP A 148 9.96 0.04 -28.89
N VAL A 149 11.05 -0.12 -28.18
CA VAL A 149 11.40 0.74 -27.04
C VAL A 149 11.61 2.19 -27.49
N ALA A 150 12.28 2.43 -28.62
CA ALA A 150 12.45 3.77 -29.16
C ALA A 150 11.10 4.42 -29.54
N ARG A 151 10.17 3.66 -30.16
CA ARG A 151 8.80 4.12 -30.42
C ARG A 151 8.02 4.42 -29.15
N LEU A 152 8.13 3.56 -28.15
CA LEU A 152 7.51 3.75 -26.85
C LEU A 152 8.05 5.02 -26.16
N ALA A 153 9.35 5.24 -26.16
CA ALA A 153 10.00 6.40 -25.55
C ALA A 153 9.59 7.73 -26.24
N ALA A 154 9.16 7.70 -27.50
CA ALA A 154 8.69 8.90 -28.21
C ALA A 154 7.35 9.45 -27.68
N HIS A 155 6.63 8.70 -26.84
CA HIS A 155 5.35 9.15 -26.24
C HIS A 155 5.53 10.06 -25.02
N VAL A 156 6.75 10.18 -24.48
CA VAL A 156 7.04 11.06 -23.35
C VAL A 156 8.22 11.96 -23.66
N THR A 157 8.32 13.10 -23.01
CA THR A 157 9.48 13.98 -23.10
C THR A 157 10.25 13.96 -21.79
N VAL A 158 11.56 14.27 -21.86
CA VAL A 158 12.37 14.44 -20.63
C VAL A 158 11.78 15.50 -19.71
N ALA A 159 11.23 16.61 -20.30
CA ALA A 159 10.60 17.66 -19.52
C ALA A 159 9.38 17.11 -18.71
N ASN A 160 8.54 16.29 -19.34
CA ASN A 160 7.40 15.67 -18.68
C ASN A 160 7.86 14.68 -17.57
N LEU A 161 8.90 13.89 -17.84
CA LEU A 161 9.44 12.98 -16.82
C LEU A 161 10.02 13.73 -15.60
N LEU A 162 10.63 14.90 -15.84
CA LEU A 162 11.17 15.75 -14.77
C LEU A 162 10.07 16.53 -13.99
N GLU A 163 8.79 16.46 -14.38
CA GLU A 163 7.67 16.96 -13.56
C GLU A 163 7.44 16.07 -12.32
N ARG A 164 7.87 14.82 -12.34
CA ARG A 164 7.85 13.96 -11.15
C ARG A 164 8.70 14.54 -10.04
N ASP A 165 8.14 14.61 -8.83
CA ASP A 165 8.81 15.21 -7.68
C ASP A 165 10.16 14.58 -7.33
N ASP A 166 10.29 13.26 -7.43
CA ASP A 166 11.51 12.54 -7.15
C ASP A 166 12.61 12.86 -8.18
N PHE A 167 12.28 12.82 -9.48
CA PHE A 167 13.24 13.19 -10.53
C PHE A 167 13.61 14.67 -10.47
N ARG A 168 12.62 15.55 -10.27
CA ARG A 168 12.86 16.99 -10.15
C ARG A 168 13.81 17.32 -8.99
N LYS A 169 13.59 16.72 -7.82
CA LYS A 169 14.45 16.92 -6.63
C LYS A 169 15.86 16.41 -6.86
N ARG A 170 16.00 15.20 -7.42
CA ARG A 170 17.31 14.60 -7.73
C ARG A 170 18.05 15.41 -8.79
N TYR A 171 17.38 15.82 -9.86
CA TYR A 171 17.95 16.65 -10.91
C TYR A 171 18.44 18.01 -10.37
N ALA A 172 17.61 18.69 -9.59
CA ALA A 172 17.96 19.97 -8.96
C ALA A 172 19.15 19.84 -7.97
N ALA A 173 19.27 18.69 -7.30
CA ALA A 173 20.35 18.39 -6.38
C ALA A 173 21.63 17.85 -7.07
N GLY A 174 21.66 17.76 -8.42
CA GLY A 174 22.78 17.18 -9.16
C GLY A 174 23.00 15.68 -8.90
N GLN A 175 21.98 14.99 -8.38
CA GLN A 175 22.06 13.55 -8.10
C GLN A 175 21.85 12.75 -9.40
N PRO A 176 22.54 11.62 -9.57
CA PRO A 176 22.44 10.82 -10.78
C PRO A 176 21.02 10.23 -10.94
N ILE A 177 20.50 10.29 -12.17
CA ILE A 177 19.28 9.62 -12.61
C ILE A 177 19.67 8.70 -13.76
N SER A 178 19.45 7.40 -13.61
CA SER A 178 19.73 6.44 -14.68
C SER A 178 18.70 6.58 -15.79
N LEU A 179 19.14 6.51 -17.05
CA LEU A 179 18.22 6.54 -18.20
C LEU A 179 17.14 5.46 -18.12
N VAL A 180 17.46 4.30 -17.56
CA VAL A 180 16.51 3.19 -17.41
C VAL A 180 15.38 3.53 -16.44
N GLU A 181 15.60 4.41 -15.45
CA GLU A 181 14.55 4.87 -14.53
C GLU A 181 13.49 5.69 -15.28
N PHE A 182 13.86 6.40 -16.35
CA PHE A 182 12.90 7.10 -17.21
C PHE A 182 12.03 6.16 -18.06
N LEU A 183 12.47 4.94 -18.29
CA LEU A 183 11.69 3.93 -19.02
C LEU A 183 10.66 3.25 -18.10
N TYR A 184 10.85 3.27 -16.79
CA TYR A 184 9.96 2.56 -15.85
C TYR A 184 8.47 2.95 -16.00
N PRO A 185 8.08 4.24 -16.03
CA PRO A 185 6.67 4.63 -16.23
C PRO A 185 6.08 4.11 -17.54
N LEU A 186 6.90 4.02 -18.58
CA LEU A 186 6.48 3.51 -19.90
C LEU A 186 6.24 2.01 -19.87
N MET A 187 7.10 1.26 -19.16
CA MET A 187 6.94 -0.18 -18.99
C MET A 187 5.67 -0.50 -18.20
N GLN A 188 5.42 0.18 -17.09
CA GLN A 188 4.17 0.06 -16.32
C GLN A 188 2.95 0.49 -17.15
N GLY A 189 3.09 1.51 -17.98
CA GLY A 189 2.03 1.94 -18.88
C GLY A 189 1.71 0.92 -19.97
N MET A 190 2.71 0.20 -20.47
CA MET A 190 2.50 -0.92 -21.42
C MET A 190 1.74 -2.08 -20.79
N ASP A 191 1.85 -2.32 -19.49
CA ASP A 191 1.02 -3.28 -18.77
C ASP A 191 -0.47 -2.98 -18.99
N SER A 192 -0.85 -1.70 -18.85
CA SER A 192 -2.23 -1.25 -19.04
C SER A 192 -2.73 -1.42 -20.48
N VAL A 193 -1.83 -1.19 -21.46
CA VAL A 193 -2.11 -1.42 -22.90
C VAL A 193 -2.31 -2.91 -23.17
N ALA A 194 -1.38 -3.75 -22.67
CA ALA A 194 -1.39 -5.20 -22.92
C ALA A 194 -2.66 -5.87 -22.40
N ILE A 195 -3.10 -5.52 -21.19
CA ILE A 195 -4.28 -6.13 -20.59
C ILE A 195 -5.58 -5.36 -20.87
N ARG A 196 -5.54 -4.23 -21.57
CA ARG A 196 -6.68 -3.33 -21.79
C ARG A 196 -7.39 -2.96 -20.49
N ALA A 197 -6.64 -2.42 -19.54
CA ALA A 197 -7.18 -2.03 -18.24
C ALA A 197 -8.30 -0.99 -18.35
N ASP A 198 -9.42 -1.22 -17.66
CA ASP A 198 -10.49 -0.22 -17.50
C ASP A 198 -10.20 0.74 -16.33
N VAL A 199 -9.59 0.20 -15.28
CA VAL A 199 -9.19 0.92 -14.06
C VAL A 199 -7.79 0.44 -13.65
N GLU A 200 -6.94 1.34 -13.19
CA GLU A 200 -5.68 0.99 -12.53
C GLU A 200 -5.68 1.57 -11.11
N VAL A 201 -5.41 0.69 -10.12
CA VAL A 201 -5.32 1.05 -8.71
C VAL A 201 -3.85 1.14 -8.31
N GLY A 202 -3.49 2.15 -7.52
CA GLY A 202 -2.13 2.32 -6.99
C GLY A 202 -2.09 3.19 -5.74
N GLY A 203 -0.94 3.35 -5.14
CA GLY A 203 -0.70 4.39 -4.14
C GLY A 203 -0.59 5.78 -4.77
N THR A 204 -0.71 6.84 -3.98
CA THR A 204 -0.55 8.23 -4.47
C THR A 204 0.83 8.49 -5.07
N ASP A 205 1.86 7.75 -4.67
CA ASP A 205 3.20 7.81 -5.27
C ASP A 205 3.24 7.26 -6.71
N GLN A 206 2.23 6.50 -7.14
CA GLN A 206 2.10 5.93 -8.48
C GLN A 206 1.34 6.84 -9.46
N THR A 207 0.79 7.98 -9.01
CA THR A 207 -0.10 8.83 -9.81
C THR A 207 0.47 9.14 -11.20
N PHE A 208 1.75 9.51 -11.30
CA PHE A 208 2.39 9.80 -12.58
C PHE A 208 2.41 8.57 -13.51
N ASN A 209 2.83 7.42 -12.99
CA ASN A 209 2.93 6.18 -13.77
C ASN A 209 1.56 5.74 -14.30
N LEU A 210 0.52 5.86 -13.46
CA LEU A 210 -0.87 5.55 -13.80
C LEU A 210 -1.40 6.45 -14.94
N HIS A 211 -1.03 7.75 -14.94
CA HIS A 211 -1.35 8.67 -16.03
C HIS A 211 -0.61 8.31 -17.33
N VAL A 212 0.66 7.95 -17.26
CA VAL A 212 1.42 7.46 -18.43
C VAL A 212 0.70 6.25 -19.05
N GLY A 213 0.22 5.31 -18.22
CA GLY A 213 -0.57 4.16 -18.69
C GLY A 213 -1.83 4.59 -19.46
N ARG A 214 -2.56 5.55 -18.93
CA ARG A 214 -3.73 6.14 -19.58
C ARG A 214 -3.42 6.78 -20.93
N ASP A 215 -2.31 7.50 -21.02
CA ASP A 215 -1.91 8.18 -22.25
C ASP A 215 -1.40 7.20 -23.30
N LEU A 216 -0.65 6.18 -22.90
CA LEU A 216 -0.23 5.10 -23.79
C LEU A 216 -1.40 4.29 -24.34
N GLN A 217 -2.43 4.01 -23.53
CA GLN A 217 -3.66 3.37 -24.03
C GLN A 217 -4.30 4.21 -25.16
N ARG A 218 -4.41 5.52 -24.98
CA ARG A 218 -4.94 6.44 -25.99
C ARG A 218 -4.10 6.42 -27.28
N ALA A 219 -2.77 6.46 -27.13
CA ALA A 219 -1.84 6.37 -28.24
C ALA A 219 -1.98 5.04 -29.03
N HIS A 220 -2.40 3.97 -28.33
CA HIS A 220 -2.68 2.66 -28.94
C HIS A 220 -4.16 2.49 -29.37
N GLY A 221 -4.93 3.58 -29.46
CA GLY A 221 -6.34 3.53 -29.88
C GLY A 221 -7.29 2.88 -28.86
N GLN A 222 -6.88 2.77 -27.61
CA GLN A 222 -7.70 2.23 -26.52
C GLN A 222 -8.32 3.40 -25.71
N PRO A 223 -9.49 3.20 -25.08
CA PRO A 223 -9.99 4.13 -24.09
C PRO A 223 -9.04 4.18 -22.89
N GLY A 224 -8.60 5.39 -22.49
CA GLY A 224 -7.71 5.53 -21.34
C GLY A 224 -8.37 5.08 -20.03
N GLN A 225 -7.67 4.29 -19.23
CA GLN A 225 -8.12 3.76 -17.93
C GLN A 225 -8.52 4.85 -16.94
N VAL A 226 -9.34 4.49 -15.96
CA VAL A 226 -9.53 5.29 -14.75
C VAL A 226 -8.32 5.10 -13.85
N VAL A 227 -7.80 6.19 -13.31
CA VAL A 227 -6.73 6.21 -12.32
C VAL A 227 -7.36 6.31 -10.94
N LEU A 228 -7.17 5.30 -10.09
CA LEU A 228 -7.63 5.29 -8.72
C LEU A 228 -6.44 5.19 -7.78
N THR A 229 -6.22 6.21 -6.96
CA THR A 229 -5.10 6.21 -6.02
C THR A 229 -5.57 6.13 -4.57
N MET A 230 -4.87 5.30 -3.80
CA MET A 230 -5.07 5.17 -2.36
C MET A 230 -4.00 5.98 -1.61
N PRO A 231 -4.31 6.54 -0.43
CA PRO A 231 -3.31 7.16 0.42
C PRO A 231 -2.20 6.16 0.78
N LEU A 232 -0.99 6.68 0.97
CA LEU A 232 0.12 5.88 1.49
C LEU A 232 -0.02 5.73 3.01
N LEU A 233 -0.02 4.50 3.49
CA LEU A 233 -0.04 4.23 4.93
C LEU A 233 1.31 4.62 5.55
N ARG A 234 1.29 5.40 6.62
CA ARG A 234 2.48 5.70 7.42
C ARG A 234 2.93 4.46 8.19
N GLY A 235 4.24 4.30 8.36
CA GLY A 235 4.82 3.20 9.14
C GLY A 235 4.59 3.34 10.65
N THR A 236 5.16 2.41 11.40
CA THR A 236 5.07 2.38 12.87
C THR A 236 5.70 3.59 13.55
N ASP A 237 6.54 4.35 12.84
CA ASP A 237 7.08 5.64 13.26
C ASP A 237 6.05 6.79 13.21
N GLY A 238 4.93 6.60 12.50
CA GLY A 238 3.87 7.58 12.31
C GLY A 238 4.23 8.78 11.43
N VAL A 239 5.38 8.78 10.77
CA VAL A 239 5.92 9.90 10.00
C VAL A 239 6.15 9.54 8.54
N GLN A 240 7.01 8.55 8.29
CA GLN A 240 7.36 8.13 6.94
C GLN A 240 6.39 7.07 6.42
N LYS A 241 6.26 6.97 5.09
CA LYS A 241 5.48 5.88 4.50
C LYS A 241 5.99 4.53 4.97
N MET A 242 5.10 3.58 5.15
CA MET A 242 5.46 2.22 5.50
C MET A 242 6.36 1.59 4.43
N SER A 243 7.53 1.14 4.83
CA SER A 243 8.54 0.60 3.92
C SER A 243 9.46 -0.39 4.63
N LYS A 244 9.87 -1.45 3.91
CA LYS A 244 10.88 -2.41 4.38
C LYS A 244 12.23 -1.74 4.67
N SER A 245 12.65 -0.83 3.80
CA SER A 245 13.94 -0.15 3.92
C SER A 245 14.05 0.79 5.12
N LEU A 246 12.92 1.14 5.74
CA LEU A 246 12.84 2.02 6.91
C LEU A 246 12.60 1.25 8.21
N ASP A 247 12.46 -0.07 8.14
CA ASP A 247 12.16 -0.95 9.28
C ASP A 247 10.92 -0.48 10.10
N ASN A 248 9.98 0.18 9.44
CA ASN A 248 8.76 0.70 10.02
C ASN A 248 7.51 -0.06 9.55
N GLY A 249 7.70 -1.29 9.02
CA GLY A 249 6.66 -2.10 8.42
C GLY A 249 5.92 -3.01 9.41
N ILE A 250 4.62 -3.20 9.13
CA ILE A 250 3.81 -4.29 9.68
C ILE A 250 3.52 -5.22 8.50
N TYR A 251 3.90 -6.51 8.60
CA TYR A 251 3.85 -7.46 7.49
C TYR A 251 2.63 -8.36 7.57
N LEU A 252 2.14 -8.84 6.42
CA LEU A 252 0.93 -9.68 6.34
C LEU A 252 1.17 -11.11 6.85
N ASP A 253 2.40 -11.59 6.78
CA ASP A 253 2.80 -12.94 7.13
C ASP A 253 3.52 -13.06 8.47
N GLU A 254 3.75 -11.93 9.17
CA GLU A 254 4.36 -12.00 10.50
C GLU A 254 3.42 -12.66 11.53
N PRO A 255 3.97 -13.26 12.60
CA PRO A 255 3.15 -13.89 13.63
C PRO A 255 2.10 -12.96 14.23
N PRO A 256 0.88 -13.45 14.56
CA PRO A 256 -0.22 -12.65 15.09
C PRO A 256 0.16 -11.76 16.29
N GLU A 257 0.98 -12.29 17.20
CA GLU A 257 1.45 -11.57 18.38
C GLU A 257 2.39 -10.42 18.03
N ALA A 258 3.24 -10.60 17.01
CA ALA A 258 4.14 -9.56 16.52
C ALA A 258 3.35 -8.44 15.85
N GLN A 259 2.40 -8.82 14.97
CA GLN A 259 1.52 -7.88 14.28
C GLN A 259 0.67 -7.07 15.28
N TYR A 260 0.05 -7.75 16.26
CA TYR A 260 -0.70 -7.11 17.34
C TYR A 260 0.18 -6.15 18.14
N GLY A 261 1.37 -6.59 18.56
CA GLY A 261 2.32 -5.78 19.32
C GLY A 261 2.80 -4.53 18.59
N LYS A 262 3.03 -4.60 17.27
CA LYS A 262 3.39 -3.45 16.44
C LYS A 262 2.23 -2.45 16.35
N LEU A 263 0.99 -2.92 16.13
CA LEU A 263 -0.19 -2.06 16.09
C LEU A 263 -0.44 -1.35 17.43
N MET A 264 -0.16 -1.99 18.54
CA MET A 264 -0.25 -1.35 19.87
C MET A 264 0.79 -0.24 20.08
N ARG A 265 1.87 -0.20 19.28
CA ARG A 265 2.96 0.80 19.41
C ARG A 265 2.85 1.98 18.47
N ILE A 266 1.98 1.93 17.45
CA ILE A 266 1.84 3.08 16.54
C ILE A 266 1.47 4.34 17.31
N PRO A 267 1.92 5.53 16.89
CA PRO A 267 1.54 6.80 17.52
C PRO A 267 0.02 7.06 17.43
N ASP A 268 -0.54 7.72 18.45
CA ASP A 268 -1.99 7.98 18.50
C ASP A 268 -2.47 8.82 17.32
N GLN A 269 -1.61 9.70 16.80
CA GLN A 269 -1.92 10.61 15.69
C GLN A 269 -2.24 9.89 14.37
N VAL A 270 -1.82 8.62 14.19
CA VAL A 270 -2.09 7.85 12.97
C VAL A 270 -3.24 6.86 13.11
N LEU A 271 -3.87 6.76 14.30
CA LEU A 271 -4.94 5.80 14.55
C LEU A 271 -6.11 5.93 13.57
N GLY A 272 -6.56 7.15 13.30
CA GLY A 272 -7.65 7.39 12.34
C GLY A 272 -7.29 6.90 10.92
N GLU A 273 -6.05 7.15 10.48
CA GLU A 273 -5.54 6.67 9.20
C GLU A 273 -5.54 5.13 9.12
N TYR A 274 -5.02 4.47 10.17
CA TYR A 274 -4.98 3.01 10.23
C TYR A 274 -6.39 2.39 10.25
N LEU A 275 -7.31 2.93 11.04
CA LEU A 275 -8.70 2.48 11.06
C LEU A 275 -9.31 2.54 9.65
N TRP A 276 -9.15 3.66 8.94
CA TRP A 276 -9.69 3.84 7.59
C TRP A 276 -9.05 2.92 6.54
N LEU A 277 -7.74 2.74 6.60
CA LEU A 277 -6.99 2.09 5.52
C LEU A 277 -6.79 0.60 5.74
N THR A 278 -6.87 0.11 7.00
CA THR A 278 -6.48 -1.27 7.32
C THR A 278 -7.59 -2.11 7.95
N THR A 279 -8.78 -1.57 8.17
CA THR A 279 -9.92 -2.33 8.71
C THR A 279 -11.10 -2.38 7.75
N GLU A 280 -12.08 -3.25 8.00
CA GLU A 280 -13.36 -3.36 7.28
C GLU A 280 -14.52 -2.80 8.11
N LEU A 281 -14.22 -1.97 9.11
CA LEU A 281 -15.21 -1.35 9.94
C LEU A 281 -16.09 -0.37 9.15
N ASP A 282 -17.32 -0.23 9.55
CA ASP A 282 -18.23 0.76 8.98
C ASP A 282 -17.66 2.18 9.13
N PRO A 283 -17.78 3.05 8.12
CA PRO A 283 -17.28 4.44 8.17
C PRO A 283 -17.74 5.20 9.42
N VAL A 284 -18.97 5.03 9.88
CA VAL A 284 -19.48 5.70 11.08
C VAL A 284 -18.77 5.19 12.33
N GLU A 285 -18.48 3.88 12.40
CA GLU A 285 -17.71 3.29 13.50
C GLU A 285 -16.25 3.79 13.47
N VAL A 286 -15.63 3.88 12.29
CA VAL A 286 -14.27 4.42 12.13
C VAL A 286 -14.19 5.86 12.63
N GLU A 287 -15.15 6.72 12.27
CA GLU A 287 -15.20 8.10 12.75
C GLU A 287 -15.36 8.19 14.27
N ALA A 288 -16.24 7.35 14.85
CA ALA A 288 -16.44 7.31 16.29
C ALA A 288 -15.15 6.87 17.03
N LEU A 289 -14.48 5.83 16.54
CA LEU A 289 -13.21 5.35 17.12
C LEU A 289 -12.09 6.37 16.96
N ALA A 290 -12.01 7.04 15.82
CA ALA A 290 -11.02 8.11 15.58
C ALA A 290 -11.25 9.29 16.53
N ALA A 291 -12.50 9.70 16.75
CA ALA A 291 -12.85 10.73 17.73
C ALA A 291 -12.52 10.29 19.16
N GLN A 292 -12.79 9.04 19.55
CA GLN A 292 -12.40 8.47 20.84
C GLN A 292 -10.88 8.50 21.03
N ALA A 293 -10.11 8.13 20.01
CA ALA A 293 -8.63 8.13 20.05
C ALA A 293 -8.04 9.53 20.32
N ALA A 294 -8.70 10.58 19.83
CA ALA A 294 -8.27 11.96 20.04
C ALA A 294 -8.22 12.38 21.53
N GLY A 295 -8.93 11.65 22.41
CA GLY A 295 -8.85 11.84 23.86
C GLY A 295 -7.54 11.37 24.49
N GLY A 296 -6.70 10.64 23.77
CA GLY A 296 -5.41 10.13 24.26
C GLY A 296 -5.50 9.11 25.38
N GLY A 297 -4.37 8.71 25.93
CA GLY A 297 -4.29 7.88 27.13
C GLY A 297 -5.04 6.55 27.06
N ALA A 298 -5.96 6.30 28.00
CA ALA A 298 -6.72 5.05 28.04
C ALA A 298 -7.64 4.88 26.82
N ALA A 299 -8.25 5.98 26.36
CA ALA A 299 -9.14 5.94 25.19
C ALA A 299 -8.40 5.55 23.92
N ALA A 300 -7.24 6.16 23.65
CA ALA A 300 -6.40 5.79 22.50
C ALA A 300 -5.91 4.34 22.60
N ARG A 301 -5.51 3.88 23.80
CA ARG A 301 -5.12 2.48 24.02
C ARG A 301 -6.24 1.50 23.66
N ASP A 302 -7.48 1.79 24.06
CA ASP A 302 -8.62 0.92 23.79
C ASP A 302 -8.95 0.88 22.30
N VAL A 303 -8.80 2.01 21.60
CA VAL A 303 -8.91 2.09 20.13
C VAL A 303 -7.78 1.28 19.46
N LYS A 304 -6.54 1.35 19.94
CA LYS A 304 -5.43 0.49 19.44
C LYS A 304 -5.74 -0.99 19.59
N ARG A 305 -6.32 -1.40 20.71
CA ARG A 305 -6.75 -2.78 20.93
C ARG A 305 -7.81 -3.20 19.91
N ARG A 306 -8.80 -2.32 19.65
CA ARG A 306 -9.82 -2.58 18.64
C ARG A 306 -9.18 -2.72 17.26
N LEU A 307 -8.34 -1.77 16.84
CA LEU A 307 -7.61 -1.80 15.59
C LEU A 307 -6.78 -3.09 15.44
N ALA A 308 -5.99 -3.43 16.47
CA ALA A 308 -5.12 -4.61 16.43
C ALA A 308 -5.92 -5.91 16.30
N ARG A 309 -7.05 -6.04 17.00
CA ARG A 309 -7.96 -7.19 16.83
C ARG A 309 -8.53 -7.28 15.42
N GLU A 310 -8.99 -6.18 14.86
CA GLU A 310 -9.53 -6.16 13.49
C GLU A 310 -8.48 -6.58 12.47
N VAL A 311 -7.29 -5.98 12.51
CA VAL A 311 -6.22 -6.29 11.56
C VAL A 311 -5.76 -7.75 11.70
N VAL A 312 -5.50 -8.23 12.92
CA VAL A 312 -5.08 -9.63 13.13
C VAL A 312 -6.20 -10.60 12.74
N THR A 313 -7.47 -10.24 12.97
CA THR A 313 -8.61 -11.06 12.53
C THR A 313 -8.65 -11.20 11.01
N LEU A 314 -8.41 -10.12 10.27
CA LEU A 314 -8.42 -10.13 8.80
C LEU A 314 -7.37 -11.09 8.20
N TYR A 315 -6.18 -11.17 8.79
CA TYR A 315 -5.07 -11.92 8.21
C TYR A 315 -4.82 -13.29 8.86
N HIS A 316 -5.27 -13.51 10.09
CA HIS A 316 -4.99 -14.71 10.88
C HIS A 316 -6.23 -15.35 11.51
N GLY A 317 -7.37 -14.71 11.41
CA GLY A 317 -8.63 -15.18 11.98
C GLY A 317 -8.87 -14.76 13.44
N PRO A 318 -10.13 -14.86 13.91
CA PRO A 318 -10.56 -14.30 15.19
C PRO A 318 -9.95 -15.02 16.41
N GLU A 319 -9.58 -16.29 16.29
CA GLU A 319 -8.95 -17.03 17.40
C GLU A 319 -7.51 -16.58 17.62
N ALA A 320 -6.73 -16.39 16.54
CA ALA A 320 -5.39 -15.86 16.60
C ALA A 320 -5.37 -14.43 17.17
N ALA A 321 -6.36 -13.60 16.81
CA ALA A 321 -6.49 -12.25 17.33
C ALA A 321 -6.71 -12.24 18.85
N ARG A 322 -7.58 -13.12 19.37
CA ARG A 322 -7.81 -13.27 20.83
C ARG A 322 -6.57 -13.77 21.55
N ALA A 323 -5.86 -14.75 20.98
CA ALA A 323 -4.62 -15.27 21.54
C ALA A 323 -3.52 -14.20 21.59
N ALA A 324 -3.36 -13.43 20.51
CA ALA A 324 -2.38 -12.35 20.43
C ALA A 324 -2.66 -11.23 21.47
N GLU A 325 -3.93 -10.85 21.65
CA GLU A 325 -4.33 -9.89 22.68
C GLU A 325 -4.02 -10.39 24.09
N ALA A 326 -4.35 -11.66 24.39
CA ALA A 326 -4.07 -12.26 25.69
C ALA A 326 -2.56 -12.35 25.98
N ALA A 327 -1.76 -12.71 24.97
CA ALA A 327 -0.30 -12.76 25.06
C ALA A 327 0.29 -11.35 25.31
N PHE A 328 -0.22 -10.34 24.62
CA PHE A 328 0.17 -8.94 24.83
C PHE A 328 -0.09 -8.50 26.27
N ASP A 329 -1.29 -8.77 26.81
CA ASP A 329 -1.67 -8.44 28.19
C ASP A 329 -0.82 -9.16 29.24
N ALA A 330 -0.49 -10.42 29.00
CA ALA A 330 0.40 -11.18 29.87
C ALA A 330 1.82 -10.56 29.90
N GLY A 331 2.35 -10.18 28.73
CA GLY A 331 3.66 -9.52 28.63
C GLY A 331 3.71 -8.13 29.28
N VAL A 332 2.61 -7.38 29.24
CA VAL A 332 2.51 -6.09 29.94
C VAL A 332 2.49 -6.29 31.44
N ARG A 333 1.72 -7.26 31.95
CA ARG A 333 1.67 -7.59 33.38
C ARG A 333 3.00 -8.08 33.92
N GLN A 334 3.71 -8.93 33.19
CA GLN A 334 5.03 -9.42 33.57
C GLN A 334 6.04 -8.27 33.68
N ARG A 335 6.05 -7.33 32.73
CA ARG A 335 6.92 -6.13 32.79
C ARG A 335 6.57 -5.22 33.97
N ALA A 336 5.29 -5.01 34.23
CA ALA A 336 4.86 -4.24 35.40
C ALA A 336 5.27 -4.91 36.73
N GLY A 337 5.17 -6.24 36.84
CA GLY A 337 5.65 -7.00 37.99
C GLY A 337 7.16 -6.90 38.19
N SER A 338 7.95 -7.00 37.11
CA SER A 338 9.41 -6.88 37.21
C SER A 338 9.88 -5.47 37.63
N VAL A 339 9.13 -4.42 37.27
CA VAL A 339 9.44 -3.04 37.71
C VAL A 339 9.16 -2.86 39.21
N THR A 340 8.10 -3.49 39.74
CA THR A 340 7.81 -3.49 41.19
C THR A 340 8.84 -4.29 41.98
N ASP A 341 9.31 -5.40 41.45
CA ASP A 341 10.39 -6.21 42.06
C ASP A 341 11.73 -5.46 42.05
N ALA A 342 12.04 -4.74 40.96
CA ALA A 342 13.24 -3.90 40.89
C ALA A 342 13.19 -2.71 41.89
N ALA A 343 11.99 -2.18 42.13
CA ALA A 343 11.78 -1.10 43.13
C ALA A 343 11.94 -1.62 44.58
N SER A 344 11.79 -2.93 44.82
CA SER A 344 12.03 -3.59 46.11
C SER A 344 13.46 -4.15 46.25
N ALA A 345 14.31 -4.01 45.26
CA ALA A 345 15.70 -4.46 45.31
C ALA A 345 16.50 -3.60 46.31
N PRO A 346 17.42 -4.19 47.08
CA PRO A 346 18.22 -3.38 48.00
C PRO A 346 19.06 -2.35 47.26
N PRO A 347 19.26 -1.15 47.82
CA PRO A 347 19.98 -0.07 47.16
C PRO A 347 21.40 -0.54 46.79
N LEU A 348 21.75 -0.35 45.51
CA LEU A 348 23.09 -0.65 45.02
C LEU A 348 24.09 0.29 45.69
N ALA A 349 25.01 -0.25 46.49
CA ALA A 349 26.09 0.55 47.08
C ALA A 349 27.09 0.93 45.97
N ILE A 350 27.06 2.18 45.56
CA ILE A 350 28.03 2.74 44.62
C ILE A 350 29.27 3.15 45.40
N PRO A 351 30.45 2.54 45.13
CA PRO A 351 31.67 2.96 45.83
C PRO A 351 32.00 4.42 45.54
N ALA A 352 32.48 5.13 46.56
CA ALA A 352 32.81 6.56 46.45
C ALA A 352 33.79 6.88 45.31
N SER A 353 34.58 5.90 44.87
CA SER A 353 35.52 6.02 43.76
C SER A 353 34.82 6.05 42.36
N ALA A 354 33.52 5.74 42.29
CA ALA A 354 32.73 5.77 41.05
C ALA A 354 31.91 7.08 40.91
N VAL A 355 32.04 8.01 41.87
CA VAL A 355 31.37 9.29 41.87
C VAL A 355 32.42 10.38 41.54
N GLY A 356 32.45 10.86 40.31
CA GLY A 356 33.25 12.03 39.92
C GLY A 356 32.33 13.25 39.77
N ASP A 357 32.75 14.41 40.33
CA ASP A 357 32.08 15.71 40.24
C ASP A 357 30.55 15.69 40.57
N GLY A 358 30.14 14.81 41.51
CA GLY A 358 28.73 14.71 41.91
C GLY A 358 27.82 14.01 40.92
N GLN A 359 28.36 13.38 39.87
CA GLN A 359 27.61 12.59 38.90
C GLN A 359 28.06 11.14 38.90
N VAL A 360 27.10 10.21 38.74
CA VAL A 360 27.32 8.78 38.55
C VAL A 360 27.08 8.47 37.08
N TRP A 361 28.10 7.99 36.39
CA TRP A 361 27.93 7.42 35.05
C TRP A 361 27.56 5.94 35.17
N VAL A 362 26.36 5.58 34.73
CA VAL A 362 25.85 4.20 34.65
C VAL A 362 25.89 3.71 33.23
#